data_5ed6ec450b9d670725cefb2fa3eafaef
#
_entry.id   5ed6ec450b9d670725cefb2fa3eafaef
#
_cell.length_a   1.000
_cell.length_b   1.000
_cell.length_c   1.000
_cell.angle_alpha   90.00
_cell.angle_beta   90.00
_cell.angle_gamma   90.00
#
_symmetry.space_group_name_H-M   'P 1'
#
loop_
_entity.id
_entity.type
_entity.pdbx_description
1 polymer ?
#
loop_
_entity_poly.entity_id
_entity_poly.type
_entity_poly.pdbx_seq_one_letter_code
_entity_poly.pdbx_strand_id
1 'polypeptide(L)'
;MAALKRAWLLYHLGDPRFRFMWDAPPRDEWVALDCETTGLNTKTDDIIAIGAVRIRGNRVMTSERLELLVRPDKQRVTADSARVHRLRQQDVAQGVSADEAMMQLMHFIGSRPLVGYYLEFDVAMINRVLFPILGMGLPQEKIEVSGLYYDYKYQQLPSSARDHPAIDLRFDTLMRDLGLPLWPAHDALNDAVMAALAFLKLRELQR
;
A
#
# COMPACT_ATOMS: atom_id res chain seq x y z
N MET A 1 1.44 14.69 15.08
CA MET A 1 2.61 14.13 15.84
C MET A 1 3.14 15.21 16.75
N ALA A 2 3.37 14.91 18.04
CA ALA A 2 3.92 15.92 18.96
C ALA A 2 5.32 16.35 18.50
N ALA A 3 5.65 17.64 18.59
CA ALA A 3 6.90 18.23 18.09
C ALA A 3 8.17 17.52 18.65
N LEU A 4 8.14 17.14 19.91
CA LEU A 4 9.24 16.40 20.55
C LEU A 4 9.47 15.02 19.92
N LYS A 5 8.38 14.28 19.62
CA LYS A 5 8.48 12.96 18.96
C LYS A 5 9.05 13.10 17.55
N ARG A 6 8.61 14.13 16.79
CA ARG A 6 9.15 14.43 15.46
C ARG A 6 10.65 14.77 15.53
N ALA A 7 11.06 15.64 16.45
CA ALA A 7 12.46 16.02 16.62
C ALA A 7 13.35 14.80 16.95
N TRP A 8 12.89 13.93 17.86
CA TRP A 8 13.58 12.69 18.20
C TRP A 8 13.74 11.75 17.01
N LEU A 9 12.67 11.53 16.24
CA LEU A 9 12.70 10.70 15.02
C LEU A 9 13.69 11.26 13.99
N LEU A 10 13.67 12.58 13.76
CA LEU A 10 14.57 13.22 12.80
C LEU A 10 16.05 13.19 13.25
N TYR A 11 16.30 13.16 14.55
CA TYR A 11 17.66 13.00 15.07
C TYR A 11 18.22 11.60 14.80
N HIS A 12 17.36 10.56 14.83
CA HIS A 12 17.75 9.16 14.57
C HIS A 12 17.59 8.73 13.11
N LEU A 13 17.19 9.65 12.23
CA LEU A 13 17.01 9.34 10.81
C LEU A 13 18.36 9.04 10.15
N GLY A 14 18.51 7.83 9.63
CA GLY A 14 19.74 7.36 9.00
C GLY A 14 20.16 8.15 7.77
N ASP A 15 19.16 8.60 6.95
CA ASP A 15 19.42 9.45 5.79
C ASP A 15 18.60 10.76 5.86
N PRO A 16 19.25 11.90 6.17
CA PRO A 16 18.58 13.19 6.30
C PRO A 16 17.88 13.70 5.05
N ARG A 17 18.19 13.16 3.87
CA ARG A 17 17.53 13.54 2.60
C ARG A 17 16.03 13.22 2.62
N PHE A 18 15.60 12.27 3.45
CA PHE A 18 14.20 11.86 3.58
C PHE A 18 13.42 12.56 4.69
N ARG A 19 13.95 13.64 5.27
CA ARG A 19 13.27 14.42 6.34
C ARG A 19 11.87 14.87 5.94
N PHE A 20 11.62 15.13 4.65
CA PHE A 20 10.33 15.54 4.11
C PHE A 20 9.20 14.53 4.37
N MET A 21 9.52 13.26 4.59
CA MET A 21 8.51 12.23 4.92
C MET A 21 7.82 12.48 6.26
N TRP A 22 8.42 13.29 7.14
CA TRP A 22 7.88 13.69 8.44
C TRP A 22 7.25 15.09 8.41
N ASP A 23 7.13 15.72 7.25
CA ASP A 23 6.41 17.00 7.13
C ASP A 23 4.91 16.80 7.32
N ALA A 24 4.17 17.89 7.52
CA ALA A 24 2.72 17.83 7.53
C ALA A 24 2.22 17.34 6.16
N PRO A 25 1.33 16.34 6.13
CA PRO A 25 0.82 15.83 4.86
C PRO A 25 0.03 16.93 4.14
N PRO A 26 0.08 16.96 2.80
CA PRO A 26 -0.77 17.84 2.01
C PRO A 26 -2.25 17.55 2.31
N ARG A 27 -3.05 18.60 2.36
CA ARG A 27 -4.47 18.47 2.65
C ARG A 27 -5.19 17.74 1.53
N ASP A 28 -6.05 16.79 1.90
CA ASP A 28 -6.86 15.99 0.97
C ASP A 28 -6.03 15.26 -0.11
N GLU A 29 -4.83 14.81 0.26
CA GLU A 29 -3.97 13.99 -0.60
C GLU A 29 -3.56 12.69 0.11
N TRP A 30 -3.56 11.59 -0.64
CA TRP A 30 -3.14 10.26 -0.21
C TRP A 30 -2.35 9.57 -1.33
N VAL A 31 -1.70 8.47 -0.98
CA VAL A 31 -1.11 7.55 -1.96
C VAL A 31 -1.69 6.16 -1.70
N ALA A 32 -2.38 5.60 -2.69
CA ALA A 32 -2.70 4.18 -2.67
C ALA A 32 -1.51 3.39 -3.22
N LEU A 33 -1.20 2.27 -2.58
CA LEU A 33 -0.10 1.40 -2.98
C LEU A 33 -0.44 -0.07 -2.77
N ASP A 34 0.23 -0.91 -3.57
CA ASP A 34 0.22 -2.35 -3.50
C ASP A 34 1.55 -2.92 -3.97
N CYS A 35 1.95 -4.11 -3.51
CA CYS A 35 3.19 -4.76 -3.88
C CYS A 35 2.96 -6.22 -4.29
N GLU A 36 3.64 -6.65 -5.38
CA GLU A 36 3.80 -8.07 -5.65
C GLU A 36 5.10 -8.59 -5.05
N THR A 37 5.08 -9.83 -4.57
CA THR A 37 6.20 -10.41 -3.83
C THR A 37 6.47 -11.85 -4.28
N THR A 38 7.66 -12.37 -3.98
CA THR A 38 8.00 -13.79 -4.27
C THR A 38 7.21 -14.77 -3.42
N GLY A 39 6.57 -14.33 -2.34
CA GLY A 39 5.76 -15.12 -1.42
C GLY A 39 5.25 -14.28 -0.26
N LEU A 40 4.65 -14.93 0.75
CA LEU A 40 3.95 -14.24 1.85
C LEU A 40 4.77 -14.11 3.14
N ASN A 41 6.01 -14.53 3.15
CA ASN A 41 6.86 -14.43 4.34
C ASN A 41 7.60 -13.09 4.35
N THR A 42 7.13 -12.14 5.14
CA THR A 42 7.71 -10.79 5.25
C THR A 42 9.17 -10.75 5.70
N LYS A 43 9.71 -11.85 6.23
CA LYS A 43 11.11 -11.94 6.68
C LYS A 43 12.08 -12.41 5.58
N THR A 44 11.59 -13.20 4.63
CA THR A 44 12.45 -13.89 3.65
C THR A 44 12.13 -13.55 2.20
N ASP A 45 10.85 -13.27 1.89
CA ASP A 45 10.42 -13.03 0.51
C ASP A 45 10.72 -11.61 0.04
N ASP A 46 10.96 -11.44 -1.25
CA ASP A 46 11.37 -10.18 -1.85
C ASP A 46 10.17 -9.49 -2.55
N ILE A 47 10.18 -8.15 -2.57
CA ILE A 47 9.29 -7.35 -3.42
C ILE A 47 9.76 -7.49 -4.86
N ILE A 48 8.83 -7.71 -5.79
CA ILE A 48 9.12 -7.86 -7.23
C ILE A 48 8.37 -6.85 -8.11
N ALA A 49 7.30 -6.24 -7.59
CA ALA A 49 6.67 -5.10 -8.22
C ALA A 49 6.09 -4.15 -7.17
N ILE A 50 6.02 -2.87 -7.50
CA ILE A 50 5.37 -1.84 -6.70
C ILE A 50 4.47 -1.03 -7.62
N GLY A 51 3.20 -0.95 -7.27
CA GLY A 51 2.21 -0.08 -7.87
C GLY A 51 1.77 0.99 -6.88
N ALA A 52 1.81 2.26 -7.27
CA ALA A 52 1.27 3.31 -6.43
C ALA A 52 0.62 4.42 -7.27
N VAL A 53 -0.43 5.03 -6.75
CA VAL A 53 -1.16 6.11 -7.41
C VAL A 53 -1.55 7.18 -6.41
N ARG A 54 -1.49 8.45 -6.83
CA ARG A 54 -1.93 9.58 -6.00
C ARG A 54 -3.44 9.74 -6.01
N ILE A 55 -3.96 10.13 -4.86
CA ILE A 55 -5.36 10.52 -4.67
C ILE A 55 -5.36 11.99 -4.25
N ARG A 56 -6.18 12.83 -4.92
CA ARG A 56 -6.40 14.23 -4.54
C ARG A 56 -7.89 14.53 -4.44
N GLY A 57 -8.35 14.96 -3.27
CA GLY A 57 -9.76 15.17 -3.02
C GLY A 57 -10.58 13.90 -3.28
N ASN A 58 -11.40 13.91 -4.32
CA ASN A 58 -12.24 12.77 -4.74
C ASN A 58 -11.78 12.19 -6.10
N ARG A 59 -10.49 12.32 -6.45
CA ARG A 59 -9.95 11.87 -7.74
C ARG A 59 -8.75 10.97 -7.57
N VAL A 60 -8.74 9.85 -8.29
CA VAL A 60 -7.55 9.04 -8.51
C VAL A 60 -6.77 9.64 -9.67
N MET A 61 -5.53 10.05 -9.41
CA MET A 61 -4.67 10.73 -10.38
C MET A 61 -3.85 9.73 -11.19
N THR A 62 -4.47 9.03 -12.12
CA THR A 62 -3.83 7.93 -12.88
C THR A 62 -2.61 8.35 -13.72
N SER A 63 -2.46 9.63 -14.00
CA SER A 63 -1.24 10.21 -14.61
C SER A 63 -0.11 10.43 -13.59
N GLU A 64 -0.41 10.43 -12.29
CA GLU A 64 0.55 10.52 -11.19
C GLU A 64 0.65 9.17 -10.50
N ARG A 65 1.34 8.25 -11.16
CA ARG A 65 1.52 6.87 -10.70
C ARG A 65 2.99 6.50 -10.67
N LEU A 66 3.29 5.52 -9.84
CA LEU A 66 4.57 4.82 -9.80
C LEU A 66 4.30 3.36 -10.13
N GLU A 67 5.05 2.82 -11.07
CA GLU A 67 4.98 1.43 -11.47
C GLU A 67 6.41 0.93 -11.65
N LEU A 68 6.85 0.04 -10.77
CA LEU A 68 8.22 -0.44 -10.74
C LEU A 68 8.23 -1.97 -10.76
N LEU A 69 9.06 -2.53 -11.63
CA LEU A 69 9.55 -3.89 -11.47
C LEU A 69 10.82 -3.86 -10.63
N VAL A 70 10.89 -4.72 -9.64
CA VAL A 70 12.00 -4.81 -8.70
C VAL A 70 12.70 -6.14 -8.88
N ARG A 71 14.02 -6.10 -9.03
CA ARG A 71 14.83 -7.30 -9.13
C ARG A 71 14.98 -7.91 -7.74
N PRO A 72 14.51 -9.16 -7.53
CA PRO A 72 14.65 -9.82 -6.24
C PRO A 72 16.12 -10.14 -5.94
N ASP A 73 16.52 -9.93 -4.69
CA ASP A 73 17.91 -10.14 -4.25
C ASP A 73 18.14 -11.55 -3.72
N LYS A 74 17.20 -12.10 -2.95
CA LYS A 74 17.37 -13.35 -2.19
C LYS A 74 16.54 -14.50 -2.71
N GLN A 75 15.32 -14.22 -3.11
CA GLN A 75 14.36 -15.23 -3.52
C GLN A 75 14.11 -15.17 -5.03
N ARG A 76 14.02 -16.33 -5.67
CA ARG A 76 13.59 -16.40 -7.06
C ARG A 76 12.07 -16.44 -7.14
N VAL A 77 11.53 -15.85 -8.19
CA VAL A 77 10.12 -16.01 -8.54
C VAL A 77 9.85 -17.49 -8.78
N THR A 78 8.97 -18.06 -7.98
CA THR A 78 8.57 -19.48 -8.12
C THR A 78 7.48 -19.63 -9.17
N ALA A 79 7.26 -20.85 -9.65
CA ALA A 79 6.15 -21.13 -10.57
C ALA A 79 4.79 -20.84 -9.91
N ASP A 80 4.67 -21.01 -8.61
CA ASP A 80 3.41 -20.77 -7.88
C ASP A 80 3.16 -19.28 -7.70
N SER A 81 4.15 -18.48 -7.30
CA SER A 81 4.00 -17.03 -7.23
C SER A 81 3.75 -16.43 -8.62
N ALA A 82 4.45 -16.89 -9.66
CA ALA A 82 4.23 -16.45 -11.04
C ALA A 82 2.81 -16.76 -11.58
N ARG A 83 2.15 -17.79 -11.08
CA ARG A 83 0.73 -18.05 -11.44
C ARG A 83 -0.21 -17.01 -10.83
N VAL A 84 0.14 -16.45 -9.69
CA VAL A 84 -0.65 -15.43 -8.99
C VAL A 84 -0.50 -14.07 -9.67
N HIS A 85 0.69 -13.50 -9.69
CA HIS A 85 0.95 -12.14 -10.19
C HIS A 85 1.41 -12.07 -11.65
N ARG A 86 1.54 -13.22 -12.36
CA ARG A 86 1.92 -13.35 -13.79
C ARG A 86 3.31 -12.80 -14.15
N LEU A 87 4.10 -12.37 -13.20
CA LEU A 87 5.49 -11.95 -13.40
C LEU A 87 6.41 -13.17 -13.31
N ARG A 88 7.27 -13.35 -14.31
CA ARG A 88 8.26 -14.42 -14.34
C ARG A 88 9.63 -13.87 -13.93
N GLN A 89 10.55 -14.75 -13.56
CA GLN A 89 11.92 -14.38 -13.22
C GLN A 89 12.58 -13.47 -14.28
N GLN A 90 12.35 -13.75 -15.55
CA GLN A 90 12.89 -12.93 -16.66
C GLN A 90 12.31 -11.54 -16.73
N ASP A 91 11.05 -11.36 -16.30
CA ASP A 91 10.35 -10.08 -16.35
C ASP A 91 10.91 -9.13 -15.28
N VAL A 92 11.22 -9.65 -14.09
CA VAL A 92 11.77 -8.88 -12.97
C VAL A 92 13.30 -8.77 -12.98
N ALA A 93 14.00 -9.59 -13.77
CA ALA A 93 15.47 -9.56 -13.85
C ALA A 93 16.04 -8.22 -14.32
N GLN A 94 15.29 -7.48 -15.14
CA GLN A 94 15.62 -6.14 -15.63
C GLN A 94 15.09 -5.02 -14.71
N GLY A 95 14.42 -5.36 -13.64
CA GLY A 95 13.89 -4.42 -12.67
C GLY A 95 15.00 -3.65 -11.93
N VAL A 96 14.62 -2.54 -11.32
CA VAL A 96 15.51 -1.76 -10.46
C VAL A 96 15.91 -2.55 -9.21
N SER A 97 16.96 -2.15 -8.53
CA SER A 97 17.30 -2.74 -7.22
C SER A 97 16.25 -2.39 -6.16
N ALA A 98 16.16 -3.19 -5.09
CA ALA A 98 15.25 -2.92 -4.01
C ALA A 98 15.51 -1.53 -3.38
N ASP A 99 16.77 -1.15 -3.19
CA ASP A 99 17.15 0.17 -2.65
C ASP A 99 16.70 1.30 -3.56
N GLU A 100 16.90 1.17 -4.88
CA GLU A 100 16.46 2.18 -5.84
C GLU A 100 14.93 2.29 -5.90
N ALA A 101 14.23 1.17 -5.85
CA ALA A 101 12.77 1.15 -5.77
C ALA A 101 12.27 1.88 -4.53
N MET A 102 12.89 1.65 -3.36
CA MET A 102 12.56 2.36 -2.13
C MET A 102 12.82 3.86 -2.22
N MET A 103 13.93 4.28 -2.83
CA MET A 103 14.24 5.69 -3.06
C MET A 103 13.14 6.38 -3.90
N GLN A 104 12.74 5.77 -5.00
CA GLN A 104 11.68 6.28 -5.87
C GLN A 104 10.33 6.30 -5.13
N LEU A 105 9.99 5.23 -4.40
CA LEU A 105 8.76 5.12 -3.64
C LEU A 105 8.67 6.20 -2.55
N MET A 106 9.72 6.43 -1.77
CA MET A 106 9.75 7.46 -0.74
C MET A 106 9.50 8.86 -1.31
N HIS A 107 10.13 9.19 -2.44
CA HIS A 107 9.88 10.46 -3.13
C HIS A 107 8.45 10.58 -3.67
N PHE A 108 7.89 9.48 -4.15
CA PHE A 108 6.52 9.44 -4.64
C PHE A 108 5.50 9.63 -3.50
N ILE A 109 5.67 8.91 -2.39
CA ILE A 109 4.81 9.00 -1.20
C ILE A 109 4.90 10.39 -0.57
N GLY A 110 6.11 10.89 -0.35
CA GLY A 110 6.33 12.10 0.46
C GLY A 110 5.79 11.91 1.87
N SER A 111 5.10 12.92 2.40
CA SER A 111 4.46 12.87 3.73
C SER A 111 2.98 12.40 3.70
N ARG A 112 2.46 11.93 2.56
CA ARG A 112 1.05 11.57 2.38
C ARG A 112 0.69 10.30 3.13
N PRO A 113 -0.51 10.22 3.74
CA PRO A 113 -1.04 8.97 4.25
C PRO A 113 -1.13 7.90 3.15
N LEU A 114 -0.95 6.64 3.54
CA LEU A 114 -1.01 5.48 2.67
C LEU A 114 -2.39 4.84 2.74
N VAL A 115 -2.87 4.38 1.59
CA VAL A 115 -4.12 3.64 1.44
C VAL A 115 -3.79 2.30 0.79
N GLY A 116 -4.42 1.22 1.22
CA GLY A 116 -4.25 -0.08 0.59
C GLY A 116 -5.25 -1.11 1.11
N TYR A 117 -5.20 -2.27 0.51
CA TYR A 117 -5.95 -3.44 0.94
C TYR A 117 -4.96 -4.49 1.46
N TYR A 118 -5.12 -4.92 2.72
CA TYR A 118 -4.11 -5.66 3.48
C TYR A 118 -2.75 -4.95 3.54
N LEU A 119 -2.79 -3.63 3.58
CA LEU A 119 -1.66 -2.71 3.54
C LEU A 119 -0.57 -3.01 4.58
N GLU A 120 -0.90 -3.65 5.69
CA GLU A 120 0.07 -4.03 6.71
C GLU A 120 1.16 -4.97 6.16
N PHE A 121 0.79 -5.87 5.24
CA PHE A 121 1.73 -6.75 4.57
C PHE A 121 2.73 -5.97 3.71
N ASP A 122 2.23 -5.08 2.84
CA ASP A 122 3.07 -4.25 1.97
C ASP A 122 4.00 -3.36 2.77
N VAL A 123 3.47 -2.72 3.80
CA VAL A 123 4.26 -1.86 4.71
C VAL A 123 5.33 -2.68 5.44
N ALA A 124 5.05 -3.92 5.85
CA ALA A 124 6.06 -4.77 6.48
C ALA A 124 7.19 -5.13 5.51
N MET A 125 6.85 -5.47 4.25
CA MET A 125 7.82 -5.75 3.19
C MET A 125 8.69 -4.52 2.88
N ILE A 126 8.07 -3.36 2.71
CA ILE A 126 8.74 -2.08 2.46
C ILE A 126 9.65 -1.71 3.64
N ASN A 127 9.15 -1.80 4.87
CA ASN A 127 9.92 -1.46 6.06
C ASN A 127 11.17 -2.32 6.23
N ARG A 128 11.11 -3.59 5.84
CA ARG A 128 12.29 -4.46 5.89
C ARG A 128 13.44 -3.93 5.01
N VAL A 129 13.12 -3.37 3.83
CA VAL A 129 14.13 -2.77 2.94
C VAL A 129 14.53 -1.37 3.42
N LEU A 130 13.58 -0.59 3.95
CA LEU A 130 13.84 0.78 4.42
C LEU A 130 14.62 0.85 5.72
N PHE A 131 14.45 -0.13 6.62
CA PHE A 131 15.05 -0.05 7.96
C PHE A 131 16.59 0.10 7.93
N PRO A 132 17.34 -0.62 7.09
CA PRO A 132 18.79 -0.38 6.95
C PRO A 132 19.14 1.02 6.42
N ILE A 133 18.27 1.64 5.64
CA ILE A 133 18.49 2.96 5.00
C ILE A 133 18.13 4.09 5.97
N LEU A 134 16.98 4.01 6.61
CA LEU A 134 16.41 5.08 7.41
C LEU A 134 16.61 4.90 8.92
N GLY A 135 16.94 3.68 9.39
CA GLY A 135 16.93 3.33 10.81
C GLY A 135 15.52 3.19 11.39
N MET A 136 14.48 3.35 10.58
CA MET A 136 13.07 3.28 10.99
C MET A 136 12.16 2.96 9.79
N GLY A 137 10.93 2.55 10.08
CA GLY A 137 9.93 2.30 9.05
C GLY A 137 9.19 3.55 8.58
N LEU A 138 8.27 3.36 7.63
CA LEU A 138 7.42 4.41 7.05
C LEU A 138 6.63 5.16 8.13
N PRO A 139 6.77 6.49 8.23
CA PRO A 139 6.08 7.30 9.25
C PRO A 139 4.63 7.61 8.94
N GLN A 140 4.19 7.42 7.71
CA GLN A 140 2.87 7.80 7.22
C GLN A 140 1.75 7.05 7.96
N GLU A 141 0.62 7.70 8.12
CA GLU A 141 -0.63 7.04 8.50
C GLU A 141 -0.98 5.96 7.47
N LYS A 142 -1.51 4.83 7.95
CA LYS A 142 -1.95 3.70 7.13
C LYS A 142 -3.46 3.61 7.21
N ILE A 143 -4.10 3.63 6.06
CA ILE A 143 -5.55 3.55 5.92
C ILE A 143 -5.87 2.22 5.25
N GLU A 144 -6.42 1.31 6.03
CA GLU A 144 -6.77 -0.03 5.59
C GLU A 144 -8.19 -0.05 5.02
N VAL A 145 -8.31 -0.37 3.73
CA VAL A 145 -9.59 -0.34 3.01
C VAL A 145 -10.55 -1.41 3.52
N SER A 146 -10.06 -2.59 3.87
CA SER A 146 -10.89 -3.66 4.44
C SER A 146 -11.48 -3.28 5.79
N GLY A 147 -10.73 -2.52 6.61
CA GLY A 147 -11.21 -1.98 7.88
C GLY A 147 -12.31 -0.94 7.68
N LEU A 148 -12.14 0.01 6.75
CA LEU A 148 -13.17 0.99 6.42
C LEU A 148 -14.45 0.32 5.90
N TYR A 149 -14.31 -0.72 5.08
CA TYR A 149 -15.44 -1.49 4.58
C TYR A 149 -16.13 -2.29 5.69
N TYR A 150 -15.36 -2.90 6.60
CA TYR A 150 -15.92 -3.57 7.77
C TYR A 150 -16.79 -2.61 8.59
N ASP A 151 -16.28 -1.42 8.93
CA ASP A 151 -17.00 -0.41 9.71
C ASP A 151 -18.28 0.04 9.00
N TYR A 152 -18.22 0.26 7.69
CA TYR A 152 -19.37 0.60 6.86
C TYR A 152 -20.44 -0.50 6.90
N LYS A 153 -20.08 -1.75 6.70
CA LYS A 153 -21.02 -2.90 6.76
C LYS A 153 -21.57 -3.13 8.16
N TYR A 154 -20.70 -3.03 9.17
CA TYR A 154 -21.10 -3.21 10.56
C TYR A 154 -22.18 -2.22 10.99
N GLN A 155 -22.09 -0.98 10.57
CA GLN A 155 -23.10 0.04 10.86
C GLN A 155 -24.48 -0.29 10.27
N GLN A 156 -24.52 -1.03 9.17
CA GLN A 156 -25.76 -1.44 8.49
C GLN A 156 -26.40 -2.69 9.10
N LEU A 157 -25.67 -3.42 9.95
CA LEU A 157 -26.20 -4.62 10.59
C LEU A 157 -27.28 -4.28 11.62
N PRO A 158 -28.39 -5.07 11.66
CA PRO A 158 -29.34 -4.98 12.76
C PRO A 158 -28.66 -5.33 14.09
N SER A 159 -29.16 -4.79 15.18
CA SER A 159 -28.54 -4.97 16.52
C SER A 159 -28.35 -6.46 16.89
N SER A 160 -29.26 -7.32 16.47
CA SER A 160 -29.16 -8.76 16.71
C SER A 160 -28.04 -9.49 15.98
N ALA A 161 -27.48 -8.89 14.93
CA ALA A 161 -26.39 -9.48 14.15
C ALA A 161 -25.01 -8.89 14.50
N ARG A 162 -24.96 -7.89 15.39
CA ARG A 162 -23.70 -7.20 15.74
C ARG A 162 -22.79 -7.99 16.68
N ASP A 163 -23.35 -8.92 17.45
CA ASP A 163 -22.55 -9.72 18.38
C ASP A 163 -21.63 -10.73 17.66
N HIS A 164 -22.06 -11.19 16.48
CA HIS A 164 -21.28 -12.11 15.64
C HIS A 164 -21.37 -11.72 14.16
N PRO A 165 -20.74 -10.61 13.75
CA PRO A 165 -20.85 -10.12 12.39
C PRO A 165 -20.11 -11.03 11.40
N ALA A 166 -20.84 -11.55 10.41
CA ALA A 166 -20.26 -12.31 9.29
C ALA A 166 -20.10 -11.40 8.06
N ILE A 167 -19.06 -10.57 8.06
CA ILE A 167 -18.75 -9.65 6.96
C ILE A 167 -17.62 -10.26 6.13
N ASP A 168 -17.90 -10.50 4.84
CA ASP A 168 -16.89 -10.98 3.89
C ASP A 168 -15.98 -9.81 3.46
N LEU A 169 -14.72 -9.87 3.85
CA LEU A 169 -13.72 -8.83 3.58
C LEU A 169 -12.89 -9.10 2.32
N ARG A 170 -13.16 -10.15 1.56
CA ARG A 170 -12.42 -10.41 0.31
C ARG A 170 -12.55 -9.24 -0.65
N PHE A 171 -11.47 -8.93 -1.33
CA PHE A 171 -11.37 -7.74 -2.17
C PHE A 171 -12.39 -7.72 -3.30
N ASP A 172 -12.60 -8.86 -3.95
CA ASP A 172 -13.60 -9.01 -5.01
C ASP A 172 -15.03 -8.82 -4.51
N THR A 173 -15.34 -9.29 -3.31
CA THR A 173 -16.64 -9.06 -2.64
C THR A 173 -16.84 -7.59 -2.34
N LEU A 174 -15.83 -6.93 -1.76
CA LEU A 174 -15.84 -5.51 -1.43
C LEU A 174 -16.06 -4.65 -2.68
N MET A 175 -15.32 -4.90 -3.74
CA MET A 175 -15.43 -4.15 -4.99
C MET A 175 -16.82 -4.28 -5.61
N ARG A 176 -17.37 -5.51 -5.69
CA ARG A 176 -18.72 -5.75 -6.22
C ARG A 176 -19.82 -5.10 -5.37
N ASP A 177 -19.71 -5.20 -4.04
CA ASP A 177 -20.70 -4.63 -3.12
C ASP A 177 -20.72 -3.08 -3.19
N LEU A 178 -19.57 -2.46 -3.40
CA LEU A 178 -19.46 -1.02 -3.61
C LEU A 178 -19.81 -0.56 -5.03
N GLY A 179 -20.16 -1.48 -5.94
CA GLY A 179 -20.46 -1.18 -7.35
C GLY A 179 -19.26 -0.63 -8.13
N LEU A 180 -18.05 -1.07 -7.78
CA LEU A 180 -16.80 -0.60 -8.38
C LEU A 180 -16.27 -1.59 -9.44
N PRO A 181 -15.51 -1.11 -10.42
CA PRO A 181 -14.92 -1.96 -11.44
C PRO A 181 -13.91 -2.94 -10.81
N LEU A 182 -13.96 -4.19 -11.24
CA LEU A 182 -13.00 -5.22 -10.85
C LEU A 182 -12.12 -5.55 -12.06
N TRP A 183 -10.85 -5.22 -11.97
CA TRP A 183 -9.83 -5.57 -12.96
C TRP A 183 -9.13 -6.88 -12.57
N PRO A 184 -8.37 -7.48 -13.50
CA PRO A 184 -7.58 -8.65 -13.17
C PRO A 184 -6.68 -8.37 -11.96
N ALA A 185 -6.86 -9.14 -10.91
CA ALA A 185 -6.09 -9.05 -9.67
C ALA A 185 -4.61 -9.44 -9.89
N HIS A 186 -3.77 -9.09 -8.92
CA HIS A 186 -2.35 -9.39 -8.88
C HIS A 186 -1.55 -8.65 -9.98
N ASP A 187 -1.92 -7.42 -10.19
CA ASP A 187 -1.15 -6.38 -10.86
C ASP A 187 -1.07 -5.20 -9.88
N ALA A 188 0.10 -4.94 -9.35
CA ALA A 188 0.29 -4.00 -8.24
C ALA A 188 -0.30 -2.61 -8.52
N LEU A 189 -0.21 -2.09 -9.77
CA LEU A 189 -0.81 -0.80 -10.09
C LEU A 189 -2.33 -0.87 -10.17
N ASN A 190 -2.90 -1.92 -10.77
CA ASN A 190 -4.35 -2.10 -10.83
C ASN A 190 -4.94 -2.26 -9.42
N ASP A 191 -4.29 -3.06 -8.56
CA ASP A 191 -4.74 -3.31 -7.20
C ASP A 191 -4.65 -2.02 -6.35
N ALA A 192 -3.59 -1.23 -6.49
CA ALA A 192 -3.50 0.11 -5.88
C ALA A 192 -4.61 1.06 -6.37
N VAL A 193 -4.93 1.07 -7.66
CA VAL A 193 -6.02 1.91 -8.21
C VAL A 193 -7.39 1.44 -7.71
N MET A 194 -7.64 0.13 -7.65
CA MET A 194 -8.88 -0.42 -7.11
C MET A 194 -9.04 -0.10 -5.62
N ALA A 195 -7.96 -0.20 -4.83
CA ALA A 195 -7.96 0.23 -3.43
C ALA A 195 -8.25 1.73 -3.27
N ALA A 196 -7.69 2.57 -4.16
CA ALA A 196 -7.98 4.01 -4.19
C ALA A 196 -9.46 4.30 -4.48
N LEU A 197 -10.07 3.60 -5.44
CA LEU A 197 -11.49 3.73 -5.76
C LEU A 197 -12.38 3.31 -4.57
N ALA A 198 -12.06 2.18 -3.94
CA ALA A 198 -12.78 1.68 -2.77
C ALA A 198 -12.69 2.67 -1.59
N PHE A 199 -11.50 3.20 -1.33
CA PHE A 199 -11.30 4.24 -0.32
C PHE A 199 -12.17 5.48 -0.57
N LEU A 200 -12.16 6.01 -1.80
CA LEU A 200 -12.97 7.18 -2.15
C LEU A 200 -14.47 6.91 -2.01
N LYS A 201 -14.92 5.72 -2.43
CA LYS A 201 -16.33 5.33 -2.30
C LYS A 201 -16.76 5.21 -0.85
N LEU A 202 -15.95 4.57 0.00
CA LEU A 202 -16.23 4.43 1.42
C LEU A 202 -16.23 5.79 2.14
N ARG A 203 -15.32 6.71 1.80
CA ARG A 203 -15.34 8.09 2.30
C ARG A 203 -16.60 8.85 1.90
N GLU A 204 -17.14 8.61 0.72
CA GLU A 204 -18.41 9.20 0.28
C GLU A 204 -19.59 8.67 1.09
N LEU A 205 -19.65 7.35 1.31
CA LEU A 205 -20.74 6.66 2.00
C LEU A 205 -20.77 6.91 3.52
N GLN A 206 -19.66 7.33 4.11
CA GLN A 206 -19.53 7.61 5.55
C GLN A 206 -19.65 9.10 5.90
N ARG A 207 -19.91 9.98 4.93
CA ARG A 207 -20.20 11.41 5.13
C ARG A 207 -21.67 11.64 5.48
#